data_228268be0da10aff6d74cee3502d0b01
#
_entry.id   228268be0da10aff6d74cee3502d0b01
#
_cell.length_a   1.000
_cell.length_b   1.000
_cell.length_c   1.000
_cell.angle_alpha   90.00
_cell.angle_beta   90.00
_cell.angle_gamma   90.00
#
_symmetry.space_group_name_H-M   'P 1'
#
loop_
_entity.id
_entity.type
_entity.pdbx_description
1 polymer ?
#
loop_
_entity_poly.entity_id
_entity_poly.type
_entity_poly.pdbx_seq_one_letter_code
_entity_poly.pdbx_strand_id
1 'polypeptide(L)'
;MQLILIIFVIYFLMLVFLYFYQRNLLYHPNENNYSKDKISVQIEKVKIRTSDNIELVGWYHEKNLKSYKTLIYFHGNAGSLENRIHKLNHFQDMNINFLIIAWRGFSGNNGKPSEKGLYLDGNSAINWLIKKGVAEKNLILYGESLGTGVATHLAQNRNFGGVILETPFTSMVDAAKTFYPYIPVNLLLKDKFENYKKVKNINIPILVMHGEVDQIVPFSMGKKIYEIANNPKYSYFTKYDDHMMEYDENLVLALKSFFNSLN
;
A
#
# COMPACT_ATOMS: atom_id res chain seq x y z
N MET A 1 -9.48 12.45 45.78
CA MET A 1 -10.22 13.23 44.76
C MET A 1 -9.27 14.00 43.85
N GLN A 2 -8.35 14.84 44.36
CA GLN A 2 -7.41 15.62 43.56
C GLN A 2 -6.49 14.78 42.65
N LEU A 3 -5.92 13.67 43.15
CA LEU A 3 -5.04 12.78 42.36
C LEU A 3 -5.79 12.17 41.15
N ILE A 4 -7.02 11.72 41.33
CA ILE A 4 -7.84 11.15 40.26
C ILE A 4 -8.14 12.23 39.19
N LEU A 5 -8.43 13.45 39.62
CA LEU A 5 -8.64 14.57 38.68
C LEU A 5 -7.37 14.87 37.86
N ILE A 6 -6.20 14.87 38.51
CA ILE A 6 -4.91 15.09 37.83
C ILE A 6 -4.66 14.00 36.78
N ILE A 7 -4.86 12.71 37.11
CA ILE A 7 -4.71 11.59 36.17
C ILE A 7 -5.66 11.75 34.98
N PHE A 8 -6.91 12.11 35.24
CA PHE A 8 -7.90 12.33 34.19
C PHE A 8 -7.49 13.49 33.25
N VAL A 9 -7.02 14.60 33.80
CA VAL A 9 -6.55 15.75 33.02
C VAL A 9 -5.33 15.36 32.16
N ILE A 10 -4.34 14.64 32.73
CA ILE A 10 -3.17 14.17 31.98
C ILE A 10 -3.60 13.24 30.83
N TYR A 11 -4.48 12.27 31.09
CA TYR A 11 -4.98 11.37 30.07
C TYR A 11 -5.72 12.14 28.97
N PHE A 12 -6.57 13.08 29.32
CA PHE A 12 -7.29 13.91 28.36
C PHE A 12 -6.31 14.73 27.47
N LEU A 13 -5.31 15.38 28.08
CA LEU A 13 -4.31 16.13 27.34
C LEU A 13 -3.49 15.23 26.40
N MET A 14 -3.18 14.01 26.84
CA MET A 14 -2.55 13.00 25.98
C MET A 14 -3.43 12.64 24.77
N LEU A 15 -4.73 12.43 24.97
CA LEU A 15 -5.65 12.16 23.86
C LEU A 15 -5.74 13.34 22.87
N VAL A 16 -5.78 14.57 23.39
CA VAL A 16 -5.75 15.79 22.55
C VAL A 16 -4.43 15.85 21.74
N PHE A 17 -3.29 15.62 22.38
CA PHE A 17 -2.01 15.55 21.69
C PHE A 17 -2.03 14.48 20.58
N LEU A 18 -2.44 13.26 20.89
CA LEU A 18 -2.54 12.17 19.92
C LEU A 18 -3.46 12.52 18.75
N TYR A 19 -4.60 13.18 19.01
CA TYR A 19 -5.53 13.60 17.96
C TYR A 19 -4.88 14.53 16.93
N PHE A 20 -4.03 15.45 17.35
CA PHE A 20 -3.35 16.37 16.43
C PHE A 20 -2.09 15.76 15.82
N TYR A 21 -1.37 14.92 16.56
CA TYR A 21 -0.06 14.40 16.16
C TYR A 21 -0.12 13.05 15.44
N GLN A 22 -1.26 12.36 15.40
CA GLN A 22 -1.42 10.99 14.89
C GLN A 22 -0.83 10.74 13.50
N ARG A 23 -0.89 11.71 12.58
CA ARG A 23 -0.33 11.56 11.24
C ARG A 23 1.19 11.48 11.25
N ASN A 24 1.84 12.15 12.17
CA ASN A 24 3.29 12.06 12.35
C ASN A 24 3.69 10.69 12.95
N LEU A 25 2.77 10.06 13.70
CA LEU A 25 2.97 8.70 14.22
C LEU A 25 2.64 7.61 13.18
N LEU A 26 1.82 7.91 12.18
CA LEU A 26 1.42 6.95 11.16
C LEU A 26 2.33 6.99 9.94
N TYR A 27 2.70 8.16 9.46
CA TYR A 27 3.47 8.34 8.24
C TYR A 27 4.91 8.72 8.56
N HIS A 28 5.86 7.95 8.05
CA HIS A 28 7.30 8.09 8.30
C HIS A 28 8.07 8.34 7.00
N PRO A 29 7.88 9.50 6.35
CA PRO A 29 8.57 9.80 5.10
C PRO A 29 10.07 9.99 5.32
N ASN A 30 10.89 9.45 4.42
CA ASN A 30 12.29 9.82 4.30
C ASN A 30 12.46 10.76 3.09
N GLU A 31 13.31 11.77 3.29
CA GLU A 31 13.81 12.60 2.21
C GLU A 31 14.92 11.84 1.50
N ASN A 32 14.68 11.36 0.30
CA ASN A 32 15.69 10.65 -0.48
C ASN A 32 15.96 11.34 -1.79
N ASN A 33 17.20 11.18 -2.24
CA ASN A 33 17.72 11.78 -3.47
C ASN A 33 17.25 11.07 -4.74
N TYR A 34 16.29 10.13 -4.68
CA TYR A 34 15.84 9.33 -5.83
C TYR A 34 17.01 8.72 -6.61
N SER A 35 18.05 8.27 -5.92
CA SER A 35 19.13 7.57 -6.57
C SER A 35 18.60 6.24 -7.11
N LYS A 36 18.79 6.02 -8.39
CA LYS A 36 18.42 4.78 -9.08
C LYS A 36 19.60 3.85 -9.31
N ASP A 37 20.75 4.15 -8.71
CA ASP A 37 22.01 3.51 -9.03
C ASP A 37 22.05 2.02 -8.64
N LYS A 38 21.17 1.60 -7.73
CA LYS A 38 21.04 0.21 -7.28
C LYS A 38 19.93 -0.58 -7.96
N ILE A 39 19.16 0.06 -8.86
CA ILE A 39 18.10 -0.63 -9.58
C ILE A 39 18.65 -1.24 -10.86
N SER A 40 18.43 -2.55 -11.04
CA SER A 40 18.93 -3.29 -12.20
C SER A 40 18.06 -3.12 -13.45
N VAL A 41 16.78 -2.77 -13.26
CA VAL A 41 15.86 -2.50 -14.37
C VAL A 41 16.00 -1.08 -14.89
N GLN A 42 15.86 -0.93 -16.21
CA GLN A 42 15.79 0.41 -16.80
C GLN A 42 14.49 1.11 -16.37
N ILE A 43 14.62 2.25 -15.74
CA ILE A 43 13.49 3.07 -15.29
C ILE A 43 13.55 4.49 -15.86
N GLU A 44 12.38 5.04 -16.14
CA GLU A 44 12.13 6.46 -16.38
C GLU A 44 11.65 7.12 -15.09
N LYS A 45 12.26 8.23 -14.67
CA LYS A 45 11.70 9.09 -13.63
C LYS A 45 10.55 9.89 -14.22
N VAL A 46 9.38 9.76 -13.64
CA VAL A 46 8.17 10.44 -14.10
C VAL A 46 7.62 11.39 -13.04
N LYS A 47 6.94 12.44 -13.52
CA LYS A 47 6.20 13.39 -12.69
C LYS A 47 4.71 13.25 -12.98
N ILE A 48 3.93 13.07 -11.93
CA ILE A 48 2.50 12.84 -12.02
C ILE A 48 1.79 13.93 -11.22
N ARG A 49 0.96 14.72 -11.89
CA ARG A 49 0.20 15.78 -11.24
C ARG A 49 -1.14 15.25 -10.73
N THR A 50 -1.39 15.46 -9.45
CA THR A 50 -2.65 15.09 -8.82
C THR A 50 -3.75 16.11 -9.13
N SER A 51 -5.02 15.72 -8.93
CA SER A 51 -6.16 16.62 -9.14
C SER A 51 -6.20 17.83 -8.20
N ASP A 52 -5.50 17.76 -7.08
CA ASP A 52 -5.30 18.83 -6.10
C ASP A 52 -3.94 19.53 -6.26
N ASN A 53 -3.33 19.44 -7.47
CA ASN A 53 -2.12 20.16 -7.90
C ASN A 53 -0.81 19.79 -7.16
N ILE A 54 -0.70 18.61 -6.57
CA ILE A 54 0.57 18.10 -6.05
C ILE A 54 1.30 17.38 -7.20
N GLU A 55 2.61 17.62 -7.34
CA GLU A 55 3.47 16.87 -8.25
C GLU A 55 4.11 15.71 -7.49
N LEU A 56 3.85 14.49 -7.94
CA LEU A 56 4.43 13.28 -7.39
C LEU A 56 5.53 12.77 -8.30
N VAL A 57 6.60 12.26 -7.71
CA VAL A 57 7.65 11.55 -8.44
C VAL A 57 7.34 10.05 -8.43
N GLY A 58 7.58 9.42 -9.56
CA GLY A 58 7.49 7.98 -9.73
C GLY A 58 8.63 7.42 -10.56
N TRP A 59 8.78 6.11 -10.50
CA TRP A 59 9.66 5.33 -11.37
C TRP A 59 8.80 4.44 -12.25
N TYR A 60 8.95 4.59 -13.54
CA TYR A 60 8.23 3.83 -14.55
C TYR A 60 9.18 2.92 -15.33
N HIS A 61 8.78 1.67 -15.49
CA HIS A 61 9.43 0.68 -16.34
C HIS A 61 8.46 0.18 -17.38
N GLU A 62 8.81 0.36 -18.65
CA GLU A 62 8.07 -0.19 -19.78
C GLU A 62 8.88 -1.28 -20.45
N LYS A 63 8.39 -2.51 -20.38
CA LYS A 63 8.98 -3.65 -21.09
C LYS A 63 8.23 -3.90 -22.41
N ASN A 64 6.89 -3.96 -22.37
CA ASN A 64 6.03 -4.07 -23.53
C ASN A 64 4.56 -3.81 -23.14
N LEU A 65 4.03 -2.62 -23.45
CA LEU A 65 2.64 -2.26 -23.12
C LEU A 65 1.58 -3.05 -23.88
N LYS A 66 1.92 -3.57 -25.06
CA LYS A 66 0.95 -4.31 -25.89
C LYS A 66 0.75 -5.74 -25.40
N SER A 67 1.80 -6.34 -24.83
CA SER A 67 1.82 -7.76 -24.48
C SER A 67 1.70 -8.04 -22.99
N TYR A 68 2.09 -7.09 -22.13
CA TYR A 68 2.21 -7.33 -20.70
C TYR A 68 1.30 -6.44 -19.88
N LYS A 69 0.80 -6.98 -18.76
CA LYS A 69 0.08 -6.20 -17.74
C LYS A 69 1.00 -5.13 -17.15
N THR A 70 0.40 -4.09 -16.58
CA THR A 70 1.13 -3.00 -15.92
C THR A 70 0.77 -2.95 -14.44
N LEU A 71 1.76 -3.13 -13.59
CA LEU A 71 1.61 -3.09 -12.15
C LEU A 71 1.78 -1.66 -11.65
N ILE A 72 0.84 -1.19 -10.82
CA ILE A 72 0.97 0.06 -10.06
C ILE A 72 1.29 -0.30 -8.63
N TYR A 73 2.46 0.09 -8.15
CA TYR A 73 2.94 -0.23 -6.82
C TYR A 73 2.68 0.93 -5.85
N PHE A 74 1.91 0.67 -4.81
CA PHE A 74 1.57 1.55 -3.72
C PHE A 74 2.34 1.12 -2.47
N HIS A 75 3.38 1.87 -2.10
CA HIS A 75 4.29 1.49 -1.03
C HIS A 75 3.72 1.70 0.38
N GLY A 76 4.40 1.15 1.39
CA GLY A 76 4.04 1.25 2.80
C GLY A 76 4.16 2.66 3.39
N ASN A 77 4.00 2.74 4.73
CA ASN A 77 3.94 4.01 5.48
C ASN A 77 5.30 4.63 5.81
N ALA A 78 6.39 3.99 5.44
CA ALA A 78 7.74 4.45 5.79
C ALA A 78 8.70 4.43 4.60
N GLY A 79 9.76 5.24 4.69
CA GLY A 79 10.87 5.25 3.76
C GLY A 79 10.61 6.07 2.49
N SER A 80 11.17 5.58 1.40
CA SER A 80 11.19 6.22 0.08
C SER A 80 11.13 5.17 -1.03
N LEU A 81 11.14 5.61 -2.29
CA LEU A 81 11.21 4.70 -3.44
C LEU A 81 12.45 3.79 -3.40
N GLU A 82 13.60 4.31 -2.93
CA GLU A 82 14.85 3.53 -2.86
C GLU A 82 14.74 2.31 -1.96
N ASN A 83 13.94 2.38 -0.91
CA ASN A 83 13.73 1.23 -0.02
C ASN A 83 13.00 0.05 -0.71
N ARG A 84 12.46 0.26 -1.92
CA ARG A 84 11.75 -0.77 -2.71
C ARG A 84 12.58 -1.33 -3.87
N ILE A 85 13.81 -0.84 -4.07
CA ILE A 85 14.68 -1.29 -5.18
C ILE A 85 14.86 -2.80 -5.16
N HIS A 86 15.04 -3.42 -3.99
CA HIS A 86 15.19 -4.87 -3.88
C HIS A 86 13.99 -5.63 -4.46
N LYS A 87 12.75 -5.17 -4.20
CA LYS A 87 11.54 -5.76 -4.76
C LYS A 87 11.41 -5.50 -6.26
N LEU A 88 11.70 -4.26 -6.69
CA LEU A 88 11.61 -3.87 -8.10
C LEU A 88 12.60 -4.66 -8.97
N ASN A 89 13.78 -5.01 -8.43
CA ASN A 89 14.76 -5.81 -9.15
C ASN A 89 14.23 -7.22 -9.49
N HIS A 90 13.38 -7.82 -8.64
CA HIS A 90 12.74 -9.10 -8.95
C HIS A 90 11.71 -8.99 -10.08
N PHE A 91 11.15 -7.80 -10.33
CA PHE A 91 10.21 -7.61 -11.44
C PHE A 91 10.88 -7.61 -12.82
N GLN A 92 12.20 -7.47 -12.89
CA GLN A 92 12.95 -7.50 -14.14
C GLN A 92 12.71 -8.78 -14.94
N ASP A 93 12.67 -9.93 -14.26
CA ASP A 93 12.51 -11.24 -14.88
C ASP A 93 11.03 -11.64 -15.06
N MET A 94 10.12 -10.74 -14.70
CA MET A 94 8.68 -10.93 -14.90
C MET A 94 8.23 -10.25 -16.19
N ASN A 95 7.22 -10.80 -16.83
CA ASN A 95 6.62 -10.22 -18.04
C ASN A 95 5.57 -9.17 -17.66
N ILE A 96 6.04 -8.08 -17.03
CA ILE A 96 5.22 -6.95 -16.58
C ILE A 96 5.89 -5.61 -16.88
N ASN A 97 5.09 -4.57 -17.04
CA ASN A 97 5.51 -3.18 -16.90
C ASN A 97 5.19 -2.75 -15.45
N PHE A 98 5.84 -1.73 -14.91
CA PHE A 98 5.43 -1.22 -13.60
C PHE A 98 5.58 0.28 -13.45
N LEU A 99 4.77 0.84 -12.56
CA LEU A 99 4.88 2.20 -12.06
C LEU A 99 4.86 2.13 -10.53
N ILE A 100 5.89 2.64 -9.87
CA ILE A 100 5.86 2.96 -8.45
C ILE A 100 5.84 4.47 -8.27
N ILE A 101 4.96 4.97 -7.40
CA ILE A 101 4.91 6.40 -7.04
C ILE A 101 5.33 6.59 -5.60
N ALA A 102 6.01 7.70 -5.31
CA ALA A 102 6.14 8.17 -3.94
C ALA A 102 4.89 8.95 -3.55
N TRP A 103 4.38 8.70 -2.35
CA TRP A 103 3.24 9.45 -1.82
C TRP A 103 3.56 10.94 -1.61
N ARG A 104 2.52 11.77 -1.58
CA ARG A 104 2.67 13.15 -1.09
C ARG A 104 3.37 13.18 0.28
N GLY A 105 4.33 14.08 0.45
CA GLY A 105 5.17 14.18 1.65
C GLY A 105 6.30 13.17 1.76
N PHE A 106 6.37 12.15 0.87
CA PHE A 106 7.45 11.16 0.82
C PHE A 106 8.44 11.48 -0.29
N SER A 107 9.69 11.05 -0.12
CA SER A 107 10.74 11.15 -1.15
C SER A 107 10.88 12.58 -1.71
N GLY A 108 10.72 13.60 -0.89
CA GLY A 108 10.81 15.01 -1.28
C GLY A 108 9.57 15.57 -2.00
N ASN A 109 8.51 14.80 -2.18
CA ASN A 109 7.25 15.30 -2.70
C ASN A 109 6.59 16.31 -1.74
N ASN A 110 5.98 17.33 -2.29
CA ASN A 110 5.19 18.28 -1.52
C ASN A 110 3.92 17.65 -0.92
N GLY A 111 3.31 18.37 0.02
CA GLY A 111 2.05 17.98 0.64
C GLY A 111 2.22 17.20 1.94
N LYS A 112 1.08 16.88 2.56
CA LYS A 112 1.02 16.11 3.80
C LYS A 112 0.19 14.85 3.57
N PRO A 113 0.68 13.67 3.95
CA PRO A 113 -0.04 12.43 3.73
C PRO A 113 -1.31 12.37 4.57
N SER A 114 -2.34 11.76 4.01
CA SER A 114 -3.62 11.46 4.65
C SER A 114 -4.34 10.40 3.82
N GLU A 115 -5.27 9.66 4.41
CA GLU A 115 -6.05 8.64 3.69
C GLU A 115 -6.63 9.19 2.38
N LYS A 116 -7.35 10.32 2.45
CA LYS A 116 -7.92 10.98 1.26
C LYS A 116 -6.84 11.39 0.26
N GLY A 117 -5.72 11.93 0.75
CA GLY A 117 -4.60 12.38 -0.08
C GLY A 117 -3.97 11.22 -0.84
N LEU A 118 -3.72 10.09 -0.17
CA LEU A 118 -3.14 8.91 -0.81
C LEU A 118 -4.07 8.30 -1.87
N TYR A 119 -5.40 8.38 -1.67
CA TYR A 119 -6.37 7.98 -2.70
C TYR A 119 -6.30 8.86 -3.95
N LEU A 120 -6.11 10.17 -3.78
CA LEU A 120 -5.90 11.08 -4.92
C LEU A 120 -4.58 10.78 -5.65
N ASP A 121 -3.52 10.48 -4.89
CA ASP A 121 -2.22 10.12 -5.44
C ASP A 121 -2.31 8.84 -6.28
N GLY A 122 -2.90 7.79 -5.72
CA GLY A 122 -3.07 6.52 -6.41
C GLY A 122 -3.97 6.63 -7.64
N ASN A 123 -5.07 7.38 -7.54
CA ASN A 123 -5.95 7.63 -8.70
C ASN A 123 -5.23 8.41 -9.80
N SER A 124 -4.34 9.34 -9.44
CA SER A 124 -3.56 10.10 -10.41
C SER A 124 -2.54 9.23 -11.15
N ALA A 125 -1.94 8.24 -10.46
CA ALA A 125 -1.07 7.24 -11.06
C ALA A 125 -1.83 6.36 -12.07
N ILE A 126 -3.03 5.91 -11.72
CA ILE A 126 -3.92 5.15 -12.62
C ILE A 126 -4.23 5.98 -13.87
N ASN A 127 -4.67 7.22 -13.69
CA ASN A 127 -5.02 8.11 -14.80
C ASN A 127 -3.83 8.41 -15.70
N TRP A 128 -2.62 8.52 -15.13
CA TRP A 128 -1.40 8.73 -15.91
C TRP A 128 -1.12 7.54 -16.83
N LEU A 129 -1.26 6.29 -16.33
CA LEU A 129 -1.09 5.08 -17.14
C LEU A 129 -2.18 4.93 -18.21
N ILE A 130 -3.43 5.26 -17.89
CA ILE A 130 -4.53 5.26 -18.86
C ILE A 130 -4.24 6.26 -19.99
N LYS A 131 -3.73 7.46 -19.66
CA LYS A 131 -3.32 8.46 -20.67
C LYS A 131 -2.13 8.00 -21.51
N LYS A 132 -1.26 7.12 -20.98
CA LYS A 132 -0.19 6.42 -21.74
C LYS A 132 -0.73 5.31 -22.65
N GLY A 133 -2.02 5.00 -22.61
CA GLY A 133 -2.67 3.99 -23.47
C GLY A 133 -2.83 2.62 -22.79
N VAL A 134 -2.56 2.49 -21.48
CA VAL A 134 -2.80 1.24 -20.75
C VAL A 134 -4.29 1.11 -20.47
N ALA A 135 -4.92 0.06 -21.00
CA ALA A 135 -6.32 -0.24 -20.69
C ALA A 135 -6.48 -0.62 -19.21
N GLU A 136 -7.57 -0.21 -18.57
CA GLU A 136 -7.83 -0.48 -17.15
C GLU A 136 -7.73 -1.97 -16.80
N LYS A 137 -8.29 -2.85 -17.64
CA LYS A 137 -8.21 -4.31 -17.50
C LYS A 137 -6.78 -4.88 -17.55
N ASN A 138 -5.80 -4.09 -17.97
CA ASN A 138 -4.40 -4.46 -17.99
C ASN A 138 -3.60 -3.89 -16.80
N LEU A 139 -4.24 -3.11 -15.92
CA LEU A 139 -3.64 -2.60 -14.71
C LEU A 139 -3.80 -3.60 -13.56
N ILE A 140 -2.73 -3.80 -12.81
CA ILE A 140 -2.72 -4.59 -11.56
C ILE A 140 -2.37 -3.62 -10.44
N LEU A 141 -3.22 -3.53 -9.42
CA LEU A 141 -2.94 -2.70 -8.26
C LEU A 141 -2.18 -3.52 -7.23
N TYR A 142 -0.98 -3.08 -6.87
CA TYR A 142 -0.17 -3.71 -5.83
C TYR A 142 -0.09 -2.78 -4.62
N GLY A 143 -0.57 -3.22 -3.47
CA GLY A 143 -0.44 -2.49 -2.22
C GLY A 143 0.48 -3.23 -1.25
N GLU A 144 1.46 -2.52 -0.67
CA GLU A 144 2.31 -2.99 0.43
C GLU A 144 1.86 -2.31 1.72
N SER A 145 1.54 -3.07 2.78
CA SER A 145 1.20 -2.53 4.10
C SER A 145 0.17 -1.39 4.00
N LEU A 146 0.52 -0.15 4.32
CA LEU A 146 -0.35 1.02 4.14
C LEU A 146 -0.92 1.11 2.72
N GLY A 147 -0.12 0.80 1.70
CA GLY A 147 -0.54 0.81 0.30
C GLY A 147 -1.68 -0.16 -0.01
N THR A 148 -1.88 -1.21 0.81
CA THR A 148 -3.04 -2.11 0.68
C THR A 148 -4.36 -1.37 0.89
N GLY A 149 -4.36 -0.34 1.76
CA GLY A 149 -5.50 0.55 1.97
C GLY A 149 -5.88 1.33 0.72
N VAL A 150 -4.87 1.77 -0.03
CA VAL A 150 -5.07 2.51 -1.29
C VAL A 150 -5.49 1.56 -2.40
N ALA A 151 -4.79 0.44 -2.58
CA ALA A 151 -5.14 -0.56 -3.60
C ALA A 151 -6.57 -1.07 -3.42
N THR A 152 -6.95 -1.44 -2.19
CA THR A 152 -8.32 -1.90 -1.86
C THR A 152 -9.36 -0.82 -2.14
N HIS A 153 -9.07 0.46 -1.79
CA HIS A 153 -10.01 1.55 -2.05
C HIS A 153 -10.24 1.79 -3.54
N LEU A 154 -9.16 1.82 -4.33
CA LEU A 154 -9.22 2.14 -5.75
C LEU A 154 -9.77 0.99 -6.61
N ALA A 155 -9.68 -0.25 -6.12
CA ALA A 155 -10.15 -1.43 -6.83
C ALA A 155 -11.68 -1.66 -6.74
N GLN A 156 -12.38 -0.98 -5.80
CA GLN A 156 -13.82 -1.19 -5.60
C GLN A 156 -14.62 -0.89 -6.88
N ASN A 157 -15.46 -1.85 -7.28
CA ASN A 157 -16.38 -1.71 -8.40
C ASN A 157 -15.70 -1.28 -9.73
N ARG A 158 -14.41 -1.64 -9.91
CA ARG A 158 -13.63 -1.35 -11.10
C ARG A 158 -13.13 -2.64 -11.75
N ASN A 159 -12.75 -2.53 -13.02
CA ASN A 159 -12.46 -3.67 -13.87
C ASN A 159 -10.94 -3.77 -14.19
N PHE A 160 -10.13 -3.68 -13.13
CA PHE A 160 -8.68 -3.89 -13.25
C PHE A 160 -8.35 -5.36 -13.56
N GLY A 161 -7.13 -5.62 -14.03
CA GLY A 161 -6.66 -6.97 -14.27
C GLY A 161 -6.52 -7.81 -12.99
N GLY A 162 -6.21 -7.17 -11.85
CA GLY A 162 -6.09 -7.84 -10.57
C GLY A 162 -5.62 -6.92 -9.45
N VAL A 163 -5.62 -7.44 -8.22
CA VAL A 163 -5.12 -6.75 -7.03
C VAL A 163 -4.17 -7.66 -6.26
N ILE A 164 -3.06 -7.12 -5.79
CA ILE A 164 -2.11 -7.81 -4.90
C ILE A 164 -2.05 -7.01 -3.60
N LEU A 165 -2.27 -7.68 -2.48
CA LEU A 165 -2.20 -7.11 -1.15
C LEU A 165 -1.12 -7.81 -0.34
N GLU A 166 0.00 -7.14 -0.13
CA GLU A 166 1.12 -7.59 0.69
C GLU A 166 0.98 -7.06 2.11
N THR A 167 0.92 -7.95 3.08
CA THR A 167 0.75 -7.67 4.52
C THR A 167 -0.44 -6.72 4.81
N PRO A 168 -1.66 -7.03 4.30
CA PRO A 168 -2.79 -6.15 4.47
C PRO A 168 -3.35 -6.20 5.89
N PHE A 169 -3.86 -5.05 6.33
CA PHE A 169 -4.60 -4.89 7.58
C PHE A 169 -6.12 -4.80 7.32
N THR A 170 -6.93 -5.15 8.32
CA THR A 170 -8.41 -5.02 8.23
C THR A 170 -8.86 -3.57 8.25
N SER A 171 -8.31 -2.79 9.18
CA SER A 171 -8.43 -1.32 9.24
C SER A 171 -7.26 -0.76 10.04
N MET A 172 -6.94 0.53 9.86
CA MET A 172 -5.95 1.21 10.69
C MET A 172 -6.42 1.30 12.16
N VAL A 173 -7.72 1.30 12.38
CA VAL A 173 -8.31 1.22 13.72
C VAL A 173 -7.97 -0.11 14.39
N ASP A 174 -8.13 -1.23 13.68
CA ASP A 174 -7.83 -2.56 14.24
C ASP A 174 -6.32 -2.72 14.49
N ALA A 175 -5.49 -2.27 13.53
CA ALA A 175 -4.04 -2.28 13.71
C ALA A 175 -3.60 -1.46 14.93
N ALA A 176 -4.13 -0.23 15.07
CA ALA A 176 -3.80 0.62 16.22
C ALA A 176 -4.27 0.02 17.56
N LYS A 177 -5.42 -0.66 17.61
CA LYS A 177 -5.90 -1.32 18.84
C LYS A 177 -4.96 -2.40 19.36
N THR A 178 -4.24 -3.09 18.47
CA THR A 178 -3.27 -4.11 18.85
C THR A 178 -2.15 -3.53 19.74
N PHE A 179 -1.71 -2.30 19.44
CA PHE A 179 -0.63 -1.63 20.15
C PHE A 179 -1.10 -0.66 21.23
N TYR A 180 -2.32 -0.13 21.09
CA TYR A 180 -2.86 0.93 21.96
C TYR A 180 -4.24 0.55 22.53
N PRO A 181 -4.34 -0.55 23.34
CA PRO A 181 -5.63 -1.06 23.81
C PRO A 181 -6.40 -0.09 24.73
N TYR A 182 -5.68 0.83 25.39
CA TYR A 182 -6.27 1.82 26.31
C TYR A 182 -6.61 3.16 25.67
N ILE A 183 -6.32 3.32 24.36
CA ILE A 183 -6.65 4.53 23.62
C ILE A 183 -7.96 4.33 22.85
N PRO A 184 -8.92 5.27 22.89
CA PRO A 184 -10.18 5.17 22.14
C PRO A 184 -9.94 5.46 20.64
N VAL A 185 -9.11 4.62 19.98
CA VAL A 185 -8.64 4.83 18.60
C VAL A 185 -9.78 4.95 17.60
N ASN A 186 -10.91 4.29 17.82
CA ASN A 186 -12.11 4.41 16.95
C ASN A 186 -12.61 5.86 16.82
N LEU A 187 -12.49 6.64 17.90
CA LEU A 187 -12.96 8.03 17.96
C LEU A 187 -11.88 8.99 17.46
N LEU A 188 -10.61 8.67 17.73
CA LEU A 188 -9.50 9.59 17.49
C LEU A 188 -8.95 9.51 16.07
N LEU A 189 -8.89 8.32 15.47
CA LEU A 189 -8.23 8.15 14.19
C LEU A 189 -8.97 8.84 13.05
N LYS A 190 -8.24 9.70 12.33
CA LYS A 190 -8.68 10.42 11.14
C LYS A 190 -8.57 9.55 9.88
N ASP A 191 -7.46 8.83 9.77
CA ASP A 191 -7.13 8.00 8.60
C ASP A 191 -7.37 6.53 8.98
N LYS A 192 -8.51 5.97 8.59
CA LYS A 192 -9.01 4.66 9.08
C LYS A 192 -8.74 3.50 8.14
N PHE A 193 -8.63 3.76 6.83
CA PHE A 193 -8.39 2.74 5.80
C PHE A 193 -9.18 1.44 6.03
N GLU A 194 -10.51 1.51 6.08
CA GLU A 194 -11.38 0.39 6.43
C GLU A 194 -11.44 -0.67 5.31
N ASN A 195 -10.36 -1.45 5.14
CA ASN A 195 -10.19 -2.42 4.05
C ASN A 195 -11.21 -3.54 4.12
N TYR A 196 -11.57 -4.01 5.33
CA TYR A 196 -12.57 -5.08 5.53
C TYR A 196 -13.96 -4.73 4.99
N LYS A 197 -14.30 -3.44 4.90
CA LYS A 197 -15.54 -2.98 4.28
C LYS A 197 -15.45 -2.93 2.77
N LYS A 198 -14.26 -2.58 2.25
CA LYS A 198 -14.03 -2.26 0.83
C LYS A 198 -13.73 -3.49 0.00
N VAL A 199 -12.99 -4.47 0.55
CA VAL A 199 -12.57 -5.67 -0.18
C VAL A 199 -13.73 -6.49 -0.72
N LYS A 200 -14.89 -6.43 -0.07
CA LYS A 200 -16.16 -7.08 -0.52
C LYS A 200 -16.69 -6.53 -1.85
N ASN A 201 -16.27 -5.32 -2.22
CA ASN A 201 -16.68 -4.67 -3.47
C ASN A 201 -15.66 -4.88 -4.59
N ILE A 202 -14.67 -5.78 -4.40
CA ILE A 202 -13.67 -6.14 -5.41
C ILE A 202 -14.10 -7.46 -6.02
N ASN A 203 -14.41 -7.46 -7.32
CA ASN A 203 -14.89 -8.62 -8.08
C ASN A 203 -13.90 -9.06 -9.16
N ILE A 204 -12.65 -8.65 -9.04
CA ILE A 204 -11.52 -9.02 -9.90
C ILE A 204 -10.56 -9.93 -9.13
N PRO A 205 -9.66 -10.67 -9.80
CA PRO A 205 -8.70 -11.54 -9.13
C PRO A 205 -7.89 -10.81 -8.05
N ILE A 206 -7.79 -11.40 -6.85
CA ILE A 206 -7.06 -10.84 -5.73
C ILE A 206 -6.06 -11.85 -5.19
N LEU A 207 -4.81 -11.43 -4.97
CA LEU A 207 -3.77 -12.17 -4.26
C LEU A 207 -3.50 -11.50 -2.90
N VAL A 208 -3.60 -12.25 -1.81
CA VAL A 208 -3.22 -11.80 -0.47
C VAL A 208 -1.95 -12.52 -0.05
N MET A 209 -0.91 -11.75 0.29
CA MET A 209 0.38 -12.27 0.74
C MET A 209 0.64 -11.80 2.18
N HIS A 210 1.11 -12.71 3.07
CA HIS A 210 1.38 -12.34 4.47
C HIS A 210 2.27 -13.37 5.16
N GLY A 211 3.21 -12.88 5.99
CA GLY A 211 4.03 -13.69 6.86
C GLY A 211 3.34 -13.98 8.21
N GLU A 212 3.40 -15.22 8.69
CA GLU A 212 2.72 -15.62 9.94
C GLU A 212 3.38 -15.02 11.20
N VAL A 213 4.65 -14.58 11.10
CA VAL A 213 5.39 -13.98 12.22
C VAL A 213 5.44 -12.44 12.16
N ASP A 214 4.60 -11.82 11.34
CA ASP A 214 4.50 -10.36 11.23
C ASP A 214 4.10 -9.72 12.58
N GLN A 215 5.02 -8.90 13.13
CA GLN A 215 4.86 -8.20 14.40
C GLN A 215 4.28 -6.78 14.25
N ILE A 216 4.15 -6.29 13.02
CA ILE A 216 3.63 -4.95 12.72
C ILE A 216 2.15 -4.99 12.35
N VAL A 217 1.79 -5.87 11.43
CA VAL A 217 0.39 -6.15 11.07
C VAL A 217 0.11 -7.62 11.36
N PRO A 218 -0.62 -7.94 12.42
CA PRO A 218 -0.89 -9.34 12.77
C PRO A 218 -1.42 -10.15 11.59
N PHE A 219 -0.84 -11.33 11.35
CA PHE A 219 -1.24 -12.26 10.28
C PHE A 219 -2.76 -12.50 10.21
N SER A 220 -3.42 -12.53 11.38
CA SER A 220 -4.88 -12.68 11.45
C SER A 220 -5.65 -11.65 10.66
N MET A 221 -5.09 -10.44 10.45
CA MET A 221 -5.73 -9.40 9.65
C MET A 221 -5.66 -9.72 8.16
N GLY A 222 -4.49 -10.13 7.65
CA GLY A 222 -4.35 -10.57 6.26
C GLY A 222 -5.21 -11.80 5.95
N LYS A 223 -5.20 -12.78 6.84
CA LYS A 223 -6.07 -13.95 6.75
C LYS A 223 -7.55 -13.54 6.68
N LYS A 224 -7.97 -12.57 7.52
CA LYS A 224 -9.33 -12.05 7.51
C LYS A 224 -9.68 -11.36 6.21
N ILE A 225 -8.78 -10.54 5.65
CA ILE A 225 -8.97 -9.91 4.32
C ILE A 225 -9.16 -10.97 3.25
N TYR A 226 -8.32 -12.01 3.24
CA TYR A 226 -8.47 -13.13 2.30
C TYR A 226 -9.83 -13.85 2.46
N GLU A 227 -10.25 -14.14 3.69
CA GLU A 227 -11.51 -14.84 3.96
C GLU A 227 -12.72 -14.09 3.39
N ILE A 228 -12.77 -12.77 3.56
CA ILE A 228 -13.90 -11.92 3.16
C ILE A 228 -13.83 -11.42 1.71
N ALA A 229 -12.69 -11.59 1.04
CA ALA A 229 -12.55 -11.25 -0.38
C ALA A 229 -13.40 -12.16 -1.27
N ASN A 230 -13.92 -11.60 -2.38
CA ASN A 230 -14.65 -12.36 -3.37
C ASN A 230 -13.72 -13.25 -4.21
N ASN A 231 -14.28 -14.28 -4.85
CA ASN A 231 -13.55 -15.07 -5.85
C ASN A 231 -13.48 -14.32 -7.19
N PRO A 232 -12.43 -14.56 -8.00
CA PRO A 232 -11.30 -15.45 -7.73
C PRO A 232 -10.29 -14.86 -6.78
N LYS A 233 -9.86 -15.61 -5.76
CA LYS A 233 -8.90 -15.18 -4.75
C LYS A 233 -7.81 -16.21 -4.53
N TYR A 234 -6.60 -15.72 -4.29
CA TYR A 234 -5.38 -16.48 -4.10
C TYR A 234 -4.70 -16.03 -2.81
N SER A 235 -3.93 -16.90 -2.19
CA SER A 235 -3.12 -16.54 -1.02
C SER A 235 -1.71 -17.07 -1.14
N TYR A 236 -0.75 -16.31 -0.61
CA TYR A 236 0.60 -16.75 -0.34
C TYR A 236 0.91 -16.42 1.13
N PHE A 237 0.78 -17.42 2.01
CA PHE A 237 1.07 -17.29 3.44
C PHE A 237 2.32 -18.07 3.77
N THR A 238 3.27 -17.41 4.46
CA THR A 238 4.56 -18.02 4.80
C THR A 238 4.73 -18.08 6.31
N LYS A 239 5.33 -19.16 6.80
CA LYS A 239 5.50 -19.40 8.24
C LYS A 239 6.63 -18.59 8.88
N TYR A 240 7.55 -18.08 8.07
CA TYR A 240 8.82 -17.53 8.56
C TYR A 240 8.98 -16.04 8.27
N ASP A 241 8.24 -15.49 7.34
CA ASP A 241 8.35 -14.07 6.98
C ASP A 241 7.70 -13.17 8.03
N ASP A 242 8.37 -12.06 8.27
CA ASP A 242 7.84 -10.95 9.03
C ASP A 242 7.08 -9.96 8.11
N HIS A 243 6.92 -8.71 8.57
CA HIS A 243 6.24 -7.66 7.82
C HIS A 243 6.89 -7.33 6.48
N MET A 244 8.19 -7.50 6.35
CA MET A 244 8.94 -7.11 5.16
C MET A 244 8.98 -8.16 4.06
N MET A 245 8.39 -9.28 4.24
CA MET A 245 8.36 -10.46 3.36
C MET A 245 9.61 -10.64 2.49
N GLU A 246 10.25 -11.77 2.57
CA GLU A 246 11.42 -12.06 1.76
C GLU A 246 10.99 -12.40 0.32
N TYR A 247 11.58 -11.72 -0.67
CA TYR A 247 11.33 -11.98 -2.09
C TYR A 247 12.19 -13.17 -2.57
N ASP A 248 11.99 -14.31 -1.93
CA ASP A 248 12.61 -15.58 -2.32
C ASP A 248 12.01 -16.17 -3.60
N GLU A 249 12.52 -17.31 -4.05
CA GLU A 249 12.02 -17.99 -5.23
C GLU A 249 10.53 -18.37 -5.12
N ASN A 250 10.06 -18.74 -3.93
CA ASN A 250 8.67 -19.18 -3.72
C ASN A 250 7.70 -18.00 -3.85
N LEU A 251 8.02 -16.85 -3.26
CA LEU A 251 7.21 -15.64 -3.40
C LEU A 251 7.20 -15.17 -4.88
N VAL A 252 8.37 -15.17 -5.54
CA VAL A 252 8.48 -14.83 -6.95
C VAL A 252 7.65 -15.77 -7.82
N LEU A 253 7.65 -17.08 -7.54
CA LEU A 253 6.80 -18.06 -8.24
C LEU A 253 5.32 -17.81 -7.98
N ALA A 254 4.92 -17.47 -6.75
CA ALA A 254 3.53 -17.13 -6.43
C ALA A 254 3.06 -15.89 -7.23
N LEU A 255 3.88 -14.84 -7.33
CA LEU A 255 3.60 -13.68 -8.17
C LEU A 255 3.47 -14.04 -9.65
N LYS A 256 4.43 -14.81 -10.20
CA LYS A 256 4.39 -15.27 -11.59
C LYS A 256 3.12 -16.10 -11.87
N SER A 257 2.76 -17.00 -10.96
CA SER A 257 1.54 -17.81 -11.08
C SER A 257 0.28 -16.95 -11.08
N PHE A 258 0.24 -15.94 -10.20
CA PHE A 258 -0.87 -14.99 -10.19
C PHE A 258 -0.95 -14.20 -11.50
N PHE A 259 0.15 -13.63 -12.00
CA PHE A 259 0.16 -12.92 -13.28
C PHE A 259 -0.30 -13.79 -14.45
N ASN A 260 0.09 -15.07 -14.48
CA ASN A 260 -0.33 -16.01 -15.51
C ASN A 260 -1.83 -16.33 -15.44
N SER A 261 -2.44 -16.28 -14.26
CA SER A 261 -3.89 -16.50 -14.09
C SER A 261 -4.76 -15.34 -14.57
N LEU A 262 -4.16 -14.19 -14.87
CA LEU A 262 -4.85 -12.97 -15.32
C LEU A 262 -4.95 -12.84 -16.84
N ASN A 263 -4.42 -13.79 -17.60
CA ASN A 263 -4.39 -13.80 -19.06
C ASN A 263 -5.61 -14.52 -19.65
#